data_17e65932dd3de934a7a2ca8beae37630
#
_entry.id   17e65932dd3de934a7a2ca8beae37630
#
_cell.length_a   1.000
_cell.length_b   1.000
_cell.length_c   1.000
_cell.angle_alpha   90.00
_cell.angle_beta   90.00
_cell.angle_gamma   90.00
#
_symmetry.space_group_name_H-M   'P 1'
#
loop_
_entity.id
_entity.type
_entity.pdbx_description
1 polymer ?
#
loop_
_entity_poly.entity_id
_entity_poly.type
_entity_poly.pdbx_seq_one_letter_code
_entity_poly.pdbx_strand_id
1 'polypeptide(L)'
;MNHERERRVRIRYLRVGAAVLLLVLMVAGVVFAAYGCGNSGDEDNVTADAEVTIPPTEALTELTESEVQEPVVPFVVYPHRSESSAELDKKYSGKNGVLINAETGEIVAGRNEDKQCYPASLTKVMTLIVAVENIKDLSDTVEITYDMLAPMIAVDASLAGFAEGEKPTLEQLLYGMVLESGAEAALAAACYVAGSETSFVEMMNEKAEQMGLTKTHFTNVVGLHDKNHYSTAAEMAAILSYAMQNDTCRKLLSAVEYKVPPTKKNPEGLTFASTLFGRMYGDEMPGVKVLGGKTGYTDEADNCIETFAEVNGTTYILVLCGCNTRWDAIYDTLSVYSVCCAGGKDYEPPEK
;
A
#
# COMPACT_ATOMS: atom_id res chain seq x y z
N MET A 1 5.54 20.46 30.21
CA MET A 1 4.96 19.68 29.09
C MET A 1 5.09 18.17 29.25
N ASN A 2 6.11 17.60 29.87
CA ASN A 2 6.26 16.13 30.03
C ASN A 2 5.27 15.46 31.01
N HIS A 3 4.89 16.10 32.12
CA HIS A 3 4.00 15.50 33.13
C HIS A 3 2.56 15.26 32.69
N GLU A 4 2.03 16.06 31.76
CA GLU A 4 0.67 15.85 31.24
C GLU A 4 0.61 14.72 30.20
N ARG A 5 1.69 14.52 29.45
CA ARG A 5 1.83 13.43 28.47
C ARG A 5 1.91 12.07 29.17
N GLU A 6 2.70 11.97 30.23
CA GLU A 6 2.80 10.77 31.07
C GLU A 6 1.48 10.42 31.77
N ARG A 7 0.72 11.42 32.21
CA ARG A 7 -0.59 11.22 32.84
C ARG A 7 -1.63 10.70 31.85
N ARG A 8 -1.63 11.17 30.59
CA ARG A 8 -2.53 10.68 29.52
C ARG A 8 -2.19 9.25 29.11
N VAL A 9 -0.92 8.90 29.05
CA VAL A 9 -0.46 7.53 28.75
C VAL A 9 -0.87 6.57 29.87
N ARG A 10 -0.66 6.91 31.15
CA ARG A 10 -1.09 6.09 32.30
C ARG A 10 -2.61 5.87 32.35
N ILE A 11 -3.42 6.88 32.02
CA ILE A 11 -4.88 6.76 31.99
C ILE A 11 -5.33 5.85 30.85
N ARG A 12 -4.64 5.84 29.70
CA ARG A 12 -4.91 4.90 28.59
C ARG A 12 -4.61 3.46 28.99
N TYR A 13 -3.46 3.19 29.60
CA TYR A 13 -3.11 1.84 30.07
C TYR A 13 -4.08 1.31 31.12
N LEU A 14 -4.55 2.14 32.04
CA LEU A 14 -5.56 1.75 33.03
C LEU A 14 -6.92 1.43 32.40
N ARG A 15 -7.32 2.14 31.33
CA ARG A 15 -8.57 1.86 30.61
C ARG A 15 -8.49 0.60 29.75
N VAL A 16 -7.37 0.36 29.10
CA VAL A 16 -7.13 -0.86 28.32
C VAL A 16 -7.02 -2.07 29.26
N GLY A 17 -6.32 -1.98 30.37
CA GLY A 17 -6.24 -3.05 31.36
C GLY A 17 -7.60 -3.41 31.99
N ALA A 18 -8.48 -2.43 32.25
CA ALA A 18 -9.81 -2.67 32.75
C ALA A 18 -10.74 -3.32 31.72
N ALA A 19 -10.60 -2.96 30.43
CA ALA A 19 -11.35 -3.58 29.34
C ALA A 19 -10.95 -5.04 29.11
N VAL A 20 -9.65 -5.33 29.14
CA VAL A 20 -9.12 -6.70 29.01
C VAL A 20 -9.57 -7.58 30.19
N LEU A 21 -9.58 -7.05 31.42
CA LEU A 21 -10.04 -7.79 32.60
C LEU A 21 -11.55 -8.14 32.52
N LEU A 22 -12.36 -7.21 32.01
CA LEU A 22 -13.80 -7.45 31.80
C LEU A 22 -14.05 -8.49 30.69
N LEU A 23 -13.23 -8.49 29.63
CA LEU A 23 -13.34 -9.49 28.56
C LEU A 23 -12.98 -10.89 29.05
N VAL A 24 -11.92 -11.02 29.86
CA VAL A 24 -11.49 -12.31 30.46
C VAL A 24 -12.57 -12.86 31.40
N LEU A 25 -13.24 -12.03 32.17
CA LEU A 25 -14.34 -12.45 33.06
C LEU A 25 -15.60 -12.87 32.28
N MET A 26 -15.89 -12.27 31.12
CA MET A 26 -17.01 -12.70 30.27
C MET A 26 -16.70 -14.04 29.57
N VAL A 27 -15.50 -14.26 29.10
CA VAL A 27 -15.10 -15.53 28.46
C VAL A 27 -15.09 -16.67 29.48
N ALA A 28 -14.66 -16.44 30.74
CA ALA A 28 -14.73 -17.43 31.78
C ALA A 28 -16.19 -17.83 32.16
N GLY A 29 -17.12 -16.89 32.08
CA GLY A 29 -18.55 -17.14 32.31
C GLY A 29 -19.21 -18.03 31.23
N VAL A 30 -18.80 -17.89 29.99
CA VAL A 30 -19.32 -18.66 28.84
C VAL A 30 -18.79 -20.10 28.83
N VAL A 31 -17.51 -20.28 29.22
CA VAL A 31 -16.90 -21.63 29.28
C VAL A 31 -17.54 -22.49 30.37
N PHE A 32 -18.01 -21.90 31.49
CA PHE A 32 -18.70 -22.67 32.59
C PHE A 32 -20.11 -23.10 32.22
N ALA A 33 -20.75 -22.46 31.23
CA ALA A 33 -22.09 -22.84 30.77
C ALA A 33 -22.11 -23.94 29.69
N ALA A 34 -20.93 -24.21 29.03
CA ALA A 34 -20.85 -25.16 27.92
C ALA A 34 -20.38 -26.58 28.30
N TYR A 35 -20.02 -26.84 29.57
CA TYR A 35 -19.50 -28.14 30.03
C TYR A 35 -20.53 -28.96 30.84
N GLY A 36 -21.77 -28.89 30.50
CA GLY A 36 -22.80 -29.71 31.15
C GLY A 36 -23.78 -30.38 30.18
N CYS A 37 -23.64 -31.70 30.00
CA CYS A 37 -24.48 -32.71 29.32
C CYS A 37 -23.87 -33.25 28.01
N GLY A 38 -23.30 -34.42 27.95
CA GLY A 38 -23.91 -35.77 28.06
C GLY A 38 -23.99 -36.44 26.67
N ASN A 39 -23.08 -37.29 26.38
CA ASN A 39 -22.94 -38.65 25.85
C ASN A 39 -24.08 -39.28 25.00
N SER A 40 -23.66 -39.92 23.89
CA SER A 40 -24.01 -41.21 23.23
C SER A 40 -24.07 -41.08 21.71
N GLY A 41 -23.22 -41.67 20.93
CA GLY A 41 -23.22 -43.04 20.40
C GLY A 41 -24.03 -43.18 19.10
N ASP A 42 -23.35 -43.41 17.97
CA ASP A 42 -23.50 -44.60 17.13
C ASP A 42 -22.65 -44.48 15.82
N GLU A 43 -21.96 -45.59 15.54
CA GLU A 43 -21.28 -45.89 14.28
C GLU A 43 -22.34 -46.30 13.22
N ASP A 44 -22.17 -45.90 11.97
CA ASP A 44 -22.57 -46.73 10.84
C ASP A 44 -21.77 -46.45 9.58
N ASN A 45 -21.30 -47.54 9.02
CA ASN A 45 -20.44 -47.81 7.89
C ASN A 45 -21.31 -47.94 6.63
N VAL A 46 -21.04 -47.20 5.55
CA VAL A 46 -21.54 -47.55 4.21
C VAL A 46 -20.48 -47.25 3.14
N THR A 47 -19.97 -48.34 2.58
CA THR A 47 -19.25 -48.41 1.31
C THR A 47 -20.22 -48.30 0.13
N ALA A 48 -19.93 -47.54 -0.89
CA ALA A 48 -20.47 -47.72 -2.23
C ALA A 48 -19.53 -47.22 -3.32
N ASP A 49 -19.07 -48.14 -4.12
CA ASP A 49 -18.35 -47.95 -5.40
C ASP A 49 -19.25 -47.22 -6.43
N ALA A 50 -18.68 -46.24 -7.11
CA ALA A 50 -19.30 -45.68 -8.31
C ALA A 50 -18.29 -45.68 -9.47
N GLU A 51 -18.56 -46.52 -10.47
CA GLU A 51 -17.88 -46.56 -11.76
C GLU A 51 -17.96 -45.24 -12.51
N VAL A 52 -16.80 -44.74 -12.94
CA VAL A 52 -16.71 -43.56 -13.81
C VAL A 52 -16.68 -44.04 -15.26
N THR A 53 -17.73 -43.79 -16.01
CA THR A 53 -17.83 -43.96 -17.44
C THR A 53 -17.20 -42.75 -18.15
N ILE A 54 -16.19 -42.98 -18.97
CA ILE A 54 -15.53 -41.98 -19.83
C ILE A 54 -16.28 -41.92 -21.17
N PRO A 55 -16.74 -40.73 -21.63
CA PRO A 55 -17.25 -40.59 -22.99
C PRO A 55 -16.11 -40.39 -24.01
N PRO A 56 -16.34 -40.69 -25.31
CA PRO A 56 -15.29 -40.81 -26.30
C PRO A 56 -14.77 -39.45 -26.78
N THR A 57 -13.49 -39.46 -27.10
CA THR A 57 -12.67 -38.42 -27.69
C THR A 57 -13.25 -37.88 -29.01
N GLU A 58 -13.63 -36.61 -29.03
CA GLU A 58 -13.82 -35.85 -30.25
C GLU A 58 -12.75 -34.75 -30.39
N ALA A 59 -12.07 -34.85 -31.54
CA ALA A 59 -11.34 -33.84 -32.32
C ALA A 59 -10.56 -32.76 -31.55
N LEU A 60 -9.24 -32.93 -31.57
CA LEU A 60 -8.25 -31.85 -31.45
C LEU A 60 -8.49 -30.77 -32.51
N THR A 61 -9.10 -29.67 -32.13
CA THR A 61 -9.03 -28.43 -32.91
C THR A 61 -7.72 -27.75 -32.54
N GLU A 62 -6.90 -27.45 -33.54
CA GLU A 62 -5.63 -26.72 -33.44
C GLU A 62 -5.84 -25.44 -32.62
N LEU A 63 -5.22 -25.38 -31.45
CA LEU A 63 -5.04 -24.13 -30.69
C LEU A 63 -4.02 -23.30 -31.49
N THR A 64 -4.51 -22.23 -32.10
CA THR A 64 -3.68 -21.16 -32.63
C THR A 64 -2.68 -20.75 -31.59
N GLU A 65 -1.41 -20.66 -31.96
CA GLU A 65 -0.33 -20.08 -31.16
C GLU A 65 -0.82 -18.75 -30.59
N SER A 66 -1.07 -18.70 -29.29
CA SER A 66 -1.22 -17.41 -28.57
C SER A 66 0.12 -16.71 -28.73
N GLU A 67 0.13 -15.54 -29.33
CA GLU A 67 1.27 -14.64 -29.36
C GLU A 67 1.84 -14.57 -27.93
N VAL A 68 3.01 -15.17 -27.76
CA VAL A 68 3.81 -14.99 -26.54
C VAL A 68 4.26 -13.53 -26.57
N GLN A 69 3.55 -12.66 -25.86
CA GLN A 69 4.01 -11.31 -25.67
C GLN A 69 5.37 -11.38 -24.98
N GLU A 70 6.41 -10.89 -25.65
CA GLU A 70 7.70 -10.74 -25.02
C GLU A 70 7.54 -9.94 -23.72
N PRO A 71 8.20 -10.32 -22.62
CA PRO A 71 8.11 -9.58 -21.37
C PRO A 71 8.54 -8.13 -21.62
N VAL A 72 7.62 -7.21 -21.39
CA VAL A 72 7.90 -5.77 -21.47
C VAL A 72 8.94 -5.44 -20.39
N VAL A 73 10.16 -5.09 -20.78
CA VAL A 73 11.17 -4.62 -19.86
C VAL A 73 10.75 -3.20 -19.43
N PRO A 74 10.45 -2.97 -18.14
CA PRO A 74 10.04 -1.66 -17.68
C PRO A 74 11.11 -0.61 -18.00
N PHE A 75 10.69 0.52 -18.51
CA PHE A 75 11.57 1.67 -18.77
C PHE A 75 11.22 2.84 -17.85
N VAL A 76 12.18 3.67 -17.52
CA VAL A 76 11.94 4.80 -16.63
C VAL A 76 11.44 5.99 -17.43
N VAL A 77 10.23 6.46 -17.12
CA VAL A 77 9.66 7.69 -17.66
C VAL A 77 10.06 8.85 -16.73
N TYR A 78 10.97 9.69 -17.18
CA TYR A 78 11.43 10.84 -16.40
C TYR A 78 10.55 12.06 -16.61
N PRO A 79 10.08 12.70 -15.51
CA PRO A 79 9.41 13.99 -15.60
C PRO A 79 10.31 15.05 -16.23
N HIS A 80 9.80 15.76 -17.22
CA HIS A 80 10.49 16.86 -17.86
C HIS A 80 9.54 18.00 -18.22
N ARG A 81 10.02 19.24 -18.11
CA ARG A 81 9.26 20.41 -18.51
C ARG A 81 9.32 20.61 -20.02
N SER A 82 8.21 21.10 -20.58
CA SER A 82 8.07 21.61 -21.94
C SER A 82 7.61 23.07 -21.91
N GLU A 83 7.41 23.68 -23.07
CA GLU A 83 6.84 25.04 -23.17
C GLU A 83 5.40 25.12 -22.65
N SER A 84 4.66 24.00 -22.64
CA SER A 84 3.28 23.90 -22.13
C SER A 84 3.21 23.67 -20.64
N SER A 85 4.31 23.34 -19.96
CA SER A 85 4.32 23.07 -18.52
C SER A 85 3.98 24.29 -17.68
N ALA A 86 2.93 24.16 -16.85
CA ALA A 86 2.47 25.21 -15.96
C ALA A 86 3.12 25.13 -14.55
N GLU A 87 3.00 26.21 -13.79
CA GLU A 87 3.25 26.17 -12.35
C GLU A 87 2.01 25.63 -11.63
N LEU A 88 2.21 24.69 -10.70
CA LEU A 88 1.13 24.20 -9.85
C LEU A 88 0.66 25.33 -8.92
N ASP A 89 -0.64 25.66 -8.96
CA ASP A 89 -1.23 26.78 -8.24
C ASP A 89 -0.96 26.69 -6.72
N LYS A 90 -0.57 27.82 -6.13
CA LYS A 90 -0.25 27.94 -4.69
C LYS A 90 -1.44 27.70 -3.77
N LYS A 91 -2.67 27.69 -4.28
CA LYS A 91 -3.87 27.32 -3.52
C LYS A 91 -3.84 25.87 -3.05
N TYR A 92 -3.17 24.96 -3.79
CA TYR A 92 -2.95 23.59 -3.41
C TYR A 92 -1.88 23.49 -2.32
N SER A 93 -2.13 22.70 -1.29
CA SER A 93 -1.38 22.72 -0.03
C SER A 93 -0.01 22.05 -0.11
N GLY A 94 0.22 21.14 -1.06
CA GLY A 94 1.49 20.42 -1.20
C GLY A 94 2.68 21.36 -1.41
N LYS A 95 3.71 21.28 -0.58
CA LYS A 95 4.94 22.11 -0.68
C LYS A 95 5.75 21.77 -1.93
N ASN A 96 5.80 20.51 -2.30
CA ASN A 96 6.41 19.94 -3.49
C ASN A 96 5.33 19.19 -4.26
N GLY A 97 5.26 19.34 -5.58
CA GLY A 97 4.26 18.61 -6.35
C GLY A 97 4.59 18.58 -7.84
N VAL A 98 4.16 17.51 -8.50
CA VAL A 98 4.27 17.33 -9.94
C VAL A 98 3.10 16.53 -10.48
N LEU A 99 2.53 17.00 -11.57
CA LEU A 99 1.56 16.30 -12.42
C LEU A 99 2.20 16.03 -13.75
N ILE A 100 2.29 14.77 -14.16
CA ILE A 100 2.88 14.37 -15.42
C ILE A 100 1.92 13.56 -16.28
N ASN A 101 2.10 13.59 -17.58
CA ASN A 101 1.58 12.57 -18.47
C ASN A 101 2.38 11.27 -18.25
N ALA A 102 1.69 10.17 -17.94
CA ALA A 102 2.35 8.91 -17.56
C ALA A 102 3.09 8.22 -18.71
N GLU A 103 2.72 8.50 -19.96
CA GLU A 103 3.34 7.90 -21.14
C GLU A 103 4.60 8.67 -21.59
N THR A 104 4.49 10.01 -21.60
CA THR A 104 5.54 10.86 -22.14
C THR A 104 6.51 11.37 -21.09
N GLY A 105 6.09 11.48 -19.83
CA GLY A 105 6.83 12.15 -18.77
C GLY A 105 6.73 13.69 -18.81
N GLU A 106 5.98 14.25 -19.76
CA GLU A 106 5.78 15.70 -19.82
C GLU A 106 5.09 16.21 -18.54
N ILE A 107 5.70 17.22 -17.91
CA ILE A 107 5.12 17.89 -16.75
C ILE A 107 3.99 18.80 -17.20
N VAL A 108 2.76 18.49 -16.82
CA VAL A 108 1.59 19.34 -17.03
C VAL A 108 1.61 20.53 -16.08
N ALA A 109 1.87 20.26 -14.78
CA ALA A 109 2.04 21.29 -13.77
C ALA A 109 3.02 20.83 -12.69
N GLY A 110 3.86 21.73 -12.21
CA GLY A 110 4.84 21.41 -11.17
C GLY A 110 5.12 22.57 -10.23
N ARG A 111 5.53 22.25 -9.02
CA ARG A 111 6.01 23.22 -8.03
C ARG A 111 7.07 22.57 -7.15
N ASN A 112 8.27 23.13 -7.16
CA ASN A 112 9.40 22.59 -6.41
C ASN A 112 9.60 21.07 -6.67
N GLU A 113 9.23 20.59 -7.83
CA GLU A 113 9.19 19.16 -8.18
C GLU A 113 10.54 18.48 -8.04
N ASP A 114 11.62 19.23 -8.20
CA ASP A 114 13.01 18.79 -8.09
C ASP A 114 13.66 19.07 -6.73
N LYS A 115 12.94 19.75 -5.82
CA LYS A 115 13.47 19.99 -4.48
C LYS A 115 13.31 18.74 -3.60
N GLN A 116 14.33 18.50 -2.80
CA GLN A 116 14.32 17.42 -1.82
C GLN A 116 13.12 17.54 -0.88
N CYS A 117 12.46 16.40 -0.66
CA CYS A 117 11.39 16.21 0.31
C CYS A 117 11.54 14.84 0.99
N TYR A 118 10.80 14.65 2.07
CA TYR A 118 10.70 13.37 2.75
C TYR A 118 9.48 12.62 2.22
N PRO A 119 9.64 11.42 1.64
CA PRO A 119 8.55 10.70 0.97
C PRO A 119 7.57 10.05 1.95
N ALA A 120 7.93 9.89 3.22
CA ALA A 120 7.15 9.07 4.16
C ALA A 120 6.83 7.70 3.56
N SER A 121 5.60 7.18 3.77
CA SER A 121 5.19 5.86 3.26
C SER A 121 5.04 5.76 1.73
N LEU A 122 5.27 6.81 0.95
CA LEU A 122 5.43 6.68 -0.52
C LEU A 122 6.65 5.80 -0.85
N THR A 123 7.66 5.74 0.04
CA THR A 123 8.78 4.80 0.01
C THR A 123 8.36 3.37 -0.30
N LYS A 124 7.18 2.94 0.18
CA LYS A 124 6.69 1.56 0.01
C LYS A 124 6.40 1.20 -1.45
N VAL A 125 6.34 2.17 -2.36
CA VAL A 125 6.26 1.88 -3.81
C VAL A 125 7.59 1.35 -4.32
N MET A 126 8.74 1.91 -3.89
CA MET A 126 10.05 1.33 -4.21
C MET A 126 10.22 -0.05 -3.53
N THR A 127 9.80 -0.18 -2.27
CA THR A 127 9.81 -1.48 -1.57
C THR A 127 8.97 -2.51 -2.32
N LEU A 128 7.81 -2.12 -2.86
CA LEU A 128 6.95 -2.98 -3.67
C LEU A 128 7.64 -3.42 -4.96
N ILE A 129 8.26 -2.49 -5.70
CA ILE A 129 8.99 -2.79 -6.94
C ILE A 129 10.07 -3.84 -6.67
N VAL A 130 10.96 -3.56 -5.71
CA VAL A 130 12.08 -4.47 -5.39
C VAL A 130 11.58 -5.81 -4.90
N ALA A 131 10.52 -5.85 -4.07
CA ALA A 131 9.93 -7.09 -3.60
C ALA A 131 9.35 -7.91 -4.77
N VAL A 132 8.51 -7.32 -5.62
CA VAL A 132 7.84 -8.02 -6.72
C VAL A 132 8.83 -8.53 -7.77
N GLU A 133 9.90 -7.78 -8.04
CA GLU A 133 10.94 -8.21 -9.00
C GLU A 133 11.77 -9.40 -8.48
N ASN A 134 11.83 -9.64 -7.18
CA ASN A 134 12.68 -10.68 -6.57
C ASN A 134 11.89 -11.85 -5.96
N ILE A 135 10.59 -11.72 -5.74
CA ILE A 135 9.72 -12.80 -5.27
C ILE A 135 9.35 -13.69 -6.45
N LYS A 136 9.63 -15.00 -6.31
CA LYS A 136 9.32 -16.00 -7.36
C LYS A 136 7.93 -16.58 -7.21
N ASP A 137 7.46 -16.75 -5.98
CA ASP A 137 6.15 -17.34 -5.67
C ASP A 137 5.46 -16.51 -4.57
N LEU A 138 4.38 -15.84 -4.94
CA LEU A 138 3.59 -15.04 -4.01
C LEU A 138 2.83 -15.87 -2.96
N SER A 139 2.74 -17.21 -3.15
CA SER A 139 2.15 -18.14 -2.19
C SER A 139 3.11 -18.55 -1.06
N ASP A 140 4.41 -18.28 -1.18
CA ASP A 140 5.37 -18.51 -0.12
C ASP A 140 4.98 -17.72 1.14
N THR A 141 5.30 -18.28 2.31
CA THR A 141 4.90 -17.72 3.61
C THR A 141 6.09 -17.22 4.40
N VAL A 142 5.86 -16.15 5.18
CA VAL A 142 6.86 -15.58 6.09
C VAL A 142 6.30 -15.55 7.50
N GLU A 143 7.06 -16.05 8.48
CA GLU A 143 6.68 -15.93 9.88
C GLU A 143 6.90 -14.51 10.40
N ILE A 144 5.85 -13.89 10.92
CA ILE A 144 5.94 -12.59 11.59
C ILE A 144 6.60 -12.76 12.94
N THR A 145 7.74 -12.14 13.16
CA THR A 145 8.51 -12.25 14.39
C THR A 145 8.32 -11.04 15.29
N TYR A 146 8.64 -11.21 16.58
CA TYR A 146 8.69 -10.09 17.53
C TYR A 146 9.60 -8.95 17.05
N ASP A 147 10.76 -9.29 16.47
CA ASP A 147 11.74 -8.30 15.99
C ASP A 147 11.23 -7.48 14.77
N MET A 148 10.24 -8.00 14.04
CA MET A 148 9.57 -7.25 12.97
C MET A 148 8.49 -6.30 13.53
N LEU A 149 7.82 -6.67 14.60
CA LEU A 149 6.71 -5.93 15.18
C LEU A 149 7.15 -4.87 16.19
N ALA A 150 7.99 -5.25 17.15
CA ALA A 150 8.32 -4.41 18.29
C ALA A 150 8.92 -3.05 17.91
N PRO A 151 9.87 -2.94 16.95
CA PRO A 151 10.39 -1.65 16.51
C PRO A 151 9.31 -0.76 15.88
N MET A 152 8.40 -1.35 15.10
CA MET A 152 7.34 -0.62 14.40
C MET A 152 6.28 -0.10 15.39
N ILE A 153 5.91 -0.90 16.38
CA ILE A 153 5.02 -0.50 17.48
C ILE A 153 5.64 0.63 18.30
N ALA A 154 6.94 0.55 18.59
CA ALA A 154 7.65 1.52 19.41
C ALA A 154 7.65 2.94 18.82
N VAL A 155 7.58 3.06 17.48
CA VAL A 155 7.54 4.34 16.74
C VAL A 155 6.13 4.70 16.26
N ASP A 156 5.09 3.97 16.69
CA ASP A 156 3.68 4.18 16.31
C ASP A 156 3.48 4.11 14.76
N ALA A 157 4.22 3.22 14.09
CA ALA A 157 4.08 3.01 12.66
C ALA A 157 2.74 2.34 12.34
N SER A 158 2.20 2.60 11.14
CA SER A 158 1.01 1.88 10.65
C SER A 158 1.31 0.39 10.49
N LEU A 159 0.41 -0.47 10.95
CA LEU A 159 0.51 -1.92 10.85
C LEU A 159 -0.67 -2.47 10.02
N ALA A 160 -0.44 -3.56 9.31
CA ALA A 160 -1.49 -4.31 8.62
C ALA A 160 -2.33 -5.16 9.59
N GLY A 161 -1.76 -5.50 10.76
CA GLY A 161 -2.45 -6.23 11.82
C GLY A 161 -2.07 -7.70 11.92
N PHE A 162 -1.01 -8.12 11.25
CA PHE A 162 -0.45 -9.46 11.45
C PHE A 162 0.13 -9.61 12.86
N ALA A 163 -0.20 -10.71 13.52
CA ALA A 163 0.29 -11.01 14.86
C ALA A 163 1.59 -11.83 14.83
N GLU A 164 2.38 -11.73 15.90
CA GLU A 164 3.58 -12.56 16.09
C GLU A 164 3.25 -14.05 15.95
N GLY A 165 4.06 -14.79 15.17
CA GLY A 165 3.91 -16.20 14.89
C GLY A 165 2.88 -16.53 13.80
N GLU A 166 2.20 -15.56 13.21
CA GLU A 166 1.43 -15.79 11.98
C GLU A 166 2.35 -15.98 10.79
N LYS A 167 1.85 -16.72 9.78
CA LYS A 167 2.58 -17.04 8.55
C LYS A 167 1.77 -16.61 7.34
N PRO A 168 1.60 -15.29 7.13
CA PRO A 168 0.96 -14.80 5.93
C PRO A 168 1.74 -15.19 4.68
N THR A 169 1.05 -15.27 3.55
CA THR A 169 1.69 -15.37 2.25
C THR A 169 2.31 -14.04 1.84
N LEU A 170 3.26 -14.07 0.92
CA LEU A 170 3.85 -12.86 0.37
C LEU A 170 2.79 -11.97 -0.30
N GLU A 171 1.81 -12.56 -1.00
CA GLU A 171 0.69 -11.79 -1.54
C GLU A 171 -0.05 -11.03 -0.43
N GLN A 172 -0.36 -11.67 0.69
CA GLN A 172 -1.03 -11.04 1.83
C GLN A 172 -0.18 -9.92 2.45
N LEU A 173 1.14 -10.13 2.56
CA LEU A 173 2.07 -9.11 3.05
C LEU A 173 2.09 -7.89 2.11
N LEU A 174 2.19 -8.09 0.81
CA LEU A 174 2.21 -6.99 -0.15
C LEU A 174 0.89 -6.19 -0.15
N TYR A 175 -0.27 -6.86 -0.04
CA TYR A 175 -1.55 -6.16 0.15
C TYR A 175 -1.59 -5.38 1.47
N GLY A 176 -1.15 -5.95 2.59
CA GLY A 176 -1.08 -5.27 3.88
C GLY A 176 -0.15 -4.05 3.85
N MET A 177 1.01 -4.18 3.18
CA MET A 177 1.97 -3.09 2.98
C MET A 177 1.38 -1.93 2.17
N VAL A 178 0.67 -2.22 1.07
CA VAL A 178 0.14 -1.19 0.17
C VAL A 178 -1.12 -0.55 0.73
N LEU A 179 -2.12 -1.35 1.16
CA LEU A 179 -3.44 -0.87 1.54
C LEU A 179 -3.44 -0.20 2.93
N GLU A 180 -2.94 -0.90 3.95
CA GLU A 180 -2.87 -0.39 5.32
C GLU A 180 -1.58 0.39 5.61
N SER A 181 -0.68 0.46 4.63
CA SER A 181 0.67 1.00 4.86
C SER A 181 1.46 0.22 5.92
N GLY A 182 1.18 -1.10 6.07
CA GLY A 182 1.70 -1.99 7.10
C GLY A 182 3.22 -2.06 7.11
N ALA A 183 3.82 -1.60 8.20
CA ALA A 183 5.28 -1.55 8.34
C ALA A 183 5.86 -2.94 8.60
N GLU A 184 5.20 -3.76 9.42
CA GLU A 184 5.60 -5.14 9.68
C GLU A 184 5.51 -6.00 8.41
N ALA A 185 4.51 -5.73 7.57
CA ALA A 185 4.33 -6.44 6.32
C ALA A 185 5.44 -6.08 5.31
N ALA A 186 5.83 -4.80 5.23
CA ALA A 186 6.95 -4.34 4.42
C ALA A 186 8.27 -4.98 4.89
N LEU A 187 8.52 -4.97 6.19
CA LEU A 187 9.73 -5.53 6.78
C LEU A 187 9.81 -7.05 6.58
N ALA A 188 8.68 -7.77 6.75
CA ALA A 188 8.61 -9.21 6.52
C ALA A 188 8.92 -9.56 5.06
N ALA A 189 8.34 -8.85 4.09
CA ALA A 189 8.62 -9.04 2.67
C ALA A 189 10.10 -8.74 2.33
N ALA A 190 10.65 -7.66 2.90
CA ALA A 190 12.05 -7.30 2.72
C ALA A 190 13.00 -8.36 3.29
N CYS A 191 12.73 -8.86 4.49
CA CYS A 191 13.53 -9.94 5.11
C CYS A 191 13.45 -11.25 4.32
N TYR A 192 12.30 -11.56 3.73
CA TYR A 192 12.18 -12.74 2.85
C TYR A 192 13.08 -12.62 1.62
N VAL A 193 13.08 -11.46 0.97
CA VAL A 193 13.84 -11.23 -0.28
C VAL A 193 15.34 -11.17 -0.02
N ALA A 194 15.78 -10.41 0.99
CA ALA A 194 17.19 -10.05 1.18
C ALA A 194 17.81 -10.60 2.48
N GLY A 195 17.03 -11.30 3.30
CA GLY A 195 17.49 -11.82 4.61
C GLY A 195 17.51 -10.76 5.72
N SER A 196 17.57 -9.47 5.39
CA SER A 196 17.54 -8.36 6.36
C SER A 196 16.99 -7.08 5.74
N GLU A 197 16.50 -6.15 6.59
CA GLU A 197 16.12 -4.81 6.13
C GLU A 197 17.31 -4.07 5.50
N THR A 198 18.49 -4.14 6.12
CA THR A 198 19.70 -3.47 5.63
C THR A 198 20.03 -3.89 4.19
N SER A 199 20.10 -5.20 3.93
CA SER A 199 20.39 -5.70 2.58
C SER A 199 19.29 -5.35 1.58
N PHE A 200 18.04 -5.29 2.02
CA PHE A 200 16.94 -4.86 1.14
C PHE A 200 17.03 -3.36 0.82
N VAL A 201 17.40 -2.52 1.78
CA VAL A 201 17.65 -1.09 1.56
C VAL A 201 18.80 -0.86 0.58
N GLU A 202 19.85 -1.68 0.62
CA GLU A 202 20.89 -1.67 -0.41
C GLU A 202 20.30 -1.95 -1.79
N MET A 203 19.46 -2.97 -1.95
CA MET A 203 18.76 -3.26 -3.21
C MET A 203 17.84 -2.10 -3.66
N MET A 204 17.16 -1.41 -2.72
CA MET A 204 16.34 -0.23 -3.06
C MET A 204 17.22 0.91 -3.62
N ASN A 205 18.38 1.17 -3.02
CA ASN A 205 19.28 2.20 -3.49
C ASN A 205 19.96 1.81 -4.82
N GLU A 206 20.33 0.55 -5.00
CA GLU A 206 20.79 0.04 -6.31
C GLU A 206 19.71 0.18 -7.39
N LYS A 207 18.44 -0.11 -7.07
CA LYS A 207 17.32 0.11 -7.98
C LYS A 207 17.17 1.60 -8.32
N ALA A 208 17.26 2.49 -7.33
CA ALA A 208 17.22 3.93 -7.55
C ALA A 208 18.36 4.39 -8.50
N GLU A 209 19.58 3.87 -8.32
CA GLU A 209 20.70 4.14 -9.21
C GLU A 209 20.45 3.61 -10.63
N GLN A 210 19.97 2.34 -10.77
CA GLN A 210 19.61 1.74 -12.07
C GLN A 210 18.54 2.55 -12.80
N MET A 211 17.59 3.12 -12.03
CA MET A 211 16.57 4.03 -12.55
C MET A 211 17.11 5.44 -12.79
N GLY A 212 18.37 5.76 -12.46
CA GLY A 212 18.99 7.07 -12.62
C GLY A 212 18.45 8.15 -11.66
N LEU A 213 17.85 7.76 -10.51
CA LEU A 213 17.30 8.66 -9.51
C LEU A 213 18.43 9.25 -8.66
N THR A 214 18.92 10.42 -9.05
CA THR A 214 20.12 11.03 -8.44
C THR A 214 19.83 11.83 -7.18
N LYS A 215 18.56 12.08 -6.88
CA LYS A 215 18.07 12.86 -5.73
C LYS A 215 17.25 12.01 -4.76
N THR A 216 17.32 10.67 -4.86
CA THR A 216 16.60 9.72 -4.01
C THR A 216 17.60 8.86 -3.25
N HIS A 217 17.35 8.69 -1.95
CA HIS A 217 18.10 7.78 -1.11
C HIS A 217 17.20 7.22 0.00
N PHE A 218 17.24 5.91 0.19
CA PHE A 218 16.46 5.18 1.18
C PHE A 218 17.35 4.71 2.32
N THR A 219 16.81 4.75 3.56
CA THR A 219 17.48 4.24 4.76
C THR A 219 16.66 3.13 5.47
N ASN A 220 15.40 2.97 5.08
CA ASN A 220 14.51 1.93 5.59
C ASN A 220 13.44 1.59 4.55
N VAL A 221 12.73 0.47 4.74
CA VAL A 221 11.75 -0.05 3.77
C VAL A 221 10.34 0.54 3.95
N VAL A 222 10.10 1.37 4.96
CA VAL A 222 8.75 1.81 5.35
C VAL A 222 8.52 3.30 5.19
N GLY A 223 9.59 4.11 5.08
CA GLY A 223 9.52 5.57 4.99
C GLY A 223 9.45 6.28 6.34
N LEU A 224 9.97 5.67 7.41
CA LEU A 224 10.23 6.34 8.66
C LEU A 224 11.28 7.42 8.47
N HIS A 225 11.11 8.53 9.20
CA HIS A 225 11.99 9.67 9.02
C HIS A 225 13.44 9.37 9.39
N ASP A 226 14.34 9.70 8.46
CA ASP A 226 15.76 9.89 8.63
C ASP A 226 16.19 11.04 7.71
N LYS A 227 17.15 11.87 8.16
CA LYS A 227 17.65 13.00 7.34
C LYS A 227 18.27 12.57 6.00
N ASN A 228 18.70 11.30 5.91
CA ASN A 228 19.26 10.70 4.70
C ASN A 228 18.20 9.90 3.92
N HIS A 229 16.95 9.85 4.37
CA HIS A 229 15.83 9.22 3.68
C HIS A 229 15.03 10.28 2.94
N TYR A 230 15.32 10.50 1.68
CA TYR A 230 14.75 11.59 0.90
C TYR A 230 14.52 11.23 -0.56
N SER A 231 13.69 12.02 -1.21
CA SER A 231 13.46 11.98 -2.67
C SER A 231 13.04 13.37 -3.18
N THR A 232 12.49 13.44 -4.38
CA THR A 232 11.81 14.60 -4.95
C THR A 232 10.44 14.17 -5.49
N ALA A 233 9.50 15.11 -5.67
CA ALA A 233 8.21 14.78 -6.26
C ALA A 233 8.38 14.22 -7.69
N ALA A 234 9.33 14.74 -8.46
CA ALA A 234 9.62 14.25 -9.81
C ALA A 234 10.14 12.81 -9.79
N GLU A 235 11.10 12.48 -8.91
CA GLU A 235 11.64 11.12 -8.84
C GLU A 235 10.62 10.12 -8.27
N MET A 236 9.77 10.53 -7.32
CA MET A 236 8.65 9.70 -6.86
C MET A 236 7.65 9.42 -8.01
N ALA A 237 7.36 10.40 -8.86
CA ALA A 237 6.53 10.18 -10.04
C ALA A 237 7.16 9.19 -11.04
N ALA A 238 8.49 9.23 -11.21
CA ALA A 238 9.21 8.24 -12.01
C ALA A 238 9.15 6.84 -11.40
N ILE A 239 9.27 6.71 -10.07
CA ILE A 239 9.13 5.44 -9.35
C ILE A 239 7.72 4.88 -9.53
N LEU A 240 6.68 5.70 -9.36
CA LEU A 240 5.30 5.25 -9.55
C LEU A 240 5.02 4.86 -11.01
N SER A 241 5.52 5.63 -11.99
CA SER A 241 5.41 5.29 -13.41
C SER A 241 6.05 3.94 -13.72
N TYR A 242 7.23 3.66 -13.17
CA TYR A 242 7.90 2.37 -13.30
C TYR A 242 7.07 1.24 -12.68
N ALA A 243 6.55 1.43 -11.46
CA ALA A 243 5.70 0.45 -10.78
C ALA A 243 4.46 0.09 -11.59
N MET A 244 3.83 1.07 -12.24
CA MET A 244 2.61 0.86 -13.03
C MET A 244 2.81 -0.02 -14.26
N GLN A 245 4.03 -0.17 -14.78
CA GLN A 245 4.34 -1.04 -15.91
C GLN A 245 4.40 -2.53 -15.52
N ASN A 246 4.52 -2.83 -14.22
CA ASN A 246 4.44 -4.17 -13.69
C ASN A 246 2.98 -4.48 -13.27
N ASP A 247 2.37 -5.51 -13.85
CA ASP A 247 0.97 -5.86 -13.60
C ASP A 247 0.67 -6.17 -12.13
N THR A 248 1.61 -6.82 -11.42
CA THR A 248 1.45 -7.12 -10.00
C THR A 248 1.49 -5.84 -9.16
N CYS A 249 2.45 -4.96 -9.39
CA CYS A 249 2.53 -3.67 -8.69
C CYS A 249 1.28 -2.83 -8.97
N ARG A 250 0.86 -2.74 -10.24
CA ARG A 250 -0.34 -2.00 -10.63
C ARG A 250 -1.60 -2.58 -9.97
N LYS A 251 -1.78 -3.91 -9.97
CA LYS A 251 -2.90 -4.60 -9.29
C LYS A 251 -2.96 -4.24 -7.81
N LEU A 252 -1.83 -4.28 -7.10
CA LEU A 252 -1.73 -3.99 -5.68
C LEU A 252 -2.02 -2.51 -5.38
N LEU A 253 -1.46 -1.58 -6.16
CA LEU A 253 -1.67 -0.14 -6.00
C LEU A 253 -3.10 0.31 -6.35
N SER A 254 -3.82 -0.48 -7.17
CA SER A 254 -5.23 -0.21 -7.58
C SER A 254 -6.26 -0.91 -6.69
N ALA A 255 -5.84 -1.73 -5.73
CA ALA A 255 -6.77 -2.46 -4.90
C ALA A 255 -7.48 -1.54 -3.90
N VAL A 256 -8.80 -1.73 -3.75
CA VAL A 256 -9.63 -1.01 -2.78
C VAL A 256 -9.65 -1.74 -1.44
N GLU A 257 -9.79 -3.05 -1.47
CA GLU A 257 -9.90 -3.93 -0.30
C GLU A 257 -9.25 -5.28 -0.61
N TYR A 258 -8.71 -5.93 0.42
CA TYR A 258 -8.24 -7.31 0.37
C TYR A 258 -8.56 -8.04 1.68
N LYS A 259 -9.03 -9.30 1.60
CA LYS A 259 -9.41 -10.10 2.76
C LYS A 259 -8.45 -11.24 2.99
N VAL A 260 -7.90 -11.30 4.19
CA VAL A 260 -7.09 -12.42 4.69
C VAL A 260 -8.01 -13.38 5.44
N PRO A 261 -7.97 -14.69 5.13
CA PRO A 261 -8.77 -15.67 5.84
C PRO A 261 -8.48 -15.72 7.35
N PRO A 262 -9.43 -16.20 8.16
CA PRO A 262 -9.24 -16.42 9.59
C PRO A 262 -8.02 -17.28 9.90
N THR A 263 -7.29 -16.90 10.96
CA THR A 263 -6.20 -17.66 11.56
C THR A 263 -6.46 -17.90 13.05
N LYS A 264 -5.59 -18.67 13.71
CA LYS A 264 -5.70 -18.85 15.17
C LYS A 264 -5.46 -17.55 15.94
N LYS A 265 -4.68 -16.62 15.38
CA LYS A 265 -4.32 -15.33 16.01
C LYS A 265 -5.34 -14.24 15.66
N ASN A 266 -5.87 -14.28 14.44
CA ASN A 266 -6.92 -13.41 13.93
C ASN A 266 -8.15 -14.25 13.54
N PRO A 267 -9.01 -14.65 14.52
CA PRO A 267 -10.13 -15.59 14.27
C PRO A 267 -11.19 -15.06 13.30
N GLU A 268 -11.31 -13.75 13.12
CA GLU A 268 -12.21 -13.12 12.15
C GLU A 268 -11.54 -12.85 10.79
N GLY A 269 -10.25 -13.17 10.67
CA GLY A 269 -9.42 -12.76 9.53
C GLY A 269 -9.03 -11.28 9.61
N LEU A 270 -8.35 -10.79 8.56
CA LEU A 270 -8.04 -9.38 8.42
C LEU A 270 -8.71 -8.84 7.16
N THR A 271 -9.18 -7.62 7.21
CA THR A 271 -9.64 -6.88 6.03
C THR A 271 -8.78 -5.65 5.89
N PHE A 272 -8.00 -5.60 4.80
CA PHE A 272 -7.19 -4.44 4.45
C PHE A 272 -8.00 -3.51 3.57
N ALA A 273 -8.04 -2.24 3.93
CA ALA A 273 -8.70 -1.21 3.14
C ALA A 273 -7.69 -0.16 2.68
N SER A 274 -7.79 0.24 1.42
CA SER A 274 -6.90 1.26 0.88
C SER A 274 -7.05 2.59 1.62
N THR A 275 -5.95 3.07 2.21
CA THR A 275 -5.90 4.40 2.85
C THR A 275 -6.15 5.54 1.87
N LEU A 276 -5.94 5.32 0.57
CA LEU A 276 -6.27 6.25 -0.51
C LEU A 276 -7.77 6.24 -0.78
N PHE A 277 -8.31 5.09 -1.24
CA PHE A 277 -9.71 4.99 -1.65
C PHE A 277 -10.68 5.14 -0.48
N GLY A 278 -10.32 4.69 0.72
CA GLY A 278 -11.14 4.89 1.92
C GLY A 278 -11.33 6.36 2.29
N ARG A 279 -10.37 7.23 1.92
CA ARG A 279 -10.49 8.68 2.09
C ARG A 279 -11.17 9.39 0.93
N MET A 280 -11.17 8.79 -0.28
CA MET A 280 -11.85 9.28 -1.47
C MET A 280 -13.29 8.77 -1.60
N TYR A 281 -13.75 7.96 -0.63
CA TYR A 281 -15.08 7.33 -0.72
C TYR A 281 -16.20 8.38 -0.84
N GLY A 282 -16.94 8.30 -1.95
CA GLY A 282 -18.00 9.24 -2.28
C GLY A 282 -17.55 10.56 -2.91
N ASP A 283 -16.24 10.77 -3.07
CA ASP A 283 -15.66 11.96 -3.68
C ASP A 283 -15.32 11.64 -5.14
N GLU A 284 -16.18 12.06 -6.06
CA GLU A 284 -16.01 11.85 -7.50
C GLU A 284 -15.92 13.18 -8.24
N MET A 285 -15.05 13.24 -9.25
CA MET A 285 -14.92 14.38 -10.15
C MET A 285 -15.27 13.96 -11.58
N PRO A 286 -16.16 14.71 -12.27
CA PRO A 286 -16.50 14.42 -13.66
C PRO A 286 -15.25 14.36 -14.56
N GLY A 287 -15.11 13.25 -15.29
CA GLY A 287 -14.00 13.04 -16.21
C GLY A 287 -12.67 12.63 -15.56
N VAL A 288 -12.61 12.49 -14.24
CA VAL A 288 -11.43 12.02 -13.49
C VAL A 288 -11.72 10.66 -12.86
N LYS A 289 -10.90 9.68 -13.18
CA LYS A 289 -10.96 8.35 -12.58
C LYS A 289 -9.62 8.02 -11.92
N VAL A 290 -9.52 8.21 -10.61
CA VAL A 290 -8.34 7.77 -9.85
C VAL A 290 -8.28 6.24 -9.86
N LEU A 291 -7.17 5.70 -10.35
CA LEU A 291 -6.99 4.26 -10.57
C LEU A 291 -6.19 3.58 -9.45
N GLY A 292 -5.40 4.34 -8.71
CA GLY A 292 -4.58 3.82 -7.63
C GLY A 292 -3.56 4.83 -7.11
N GLY A 293 -2.74 4.36 -6.18
CA GLY A 293 -1.68 5.19 -5.59
C GLY A 293 -1.34 4.81 -4.16
N LYS A 294 -0.64 5.71 -3.47
CA LYS A 294 -0.18 5.53 -2.09
C LYS A 294 -0.28 6.84 -1.31
N THR A 295 -0.55 6.74 -0.01
CA THR A 295 -0.52 7.87 0.94
C THR A 295 0.64 7.70 1.91
N GLY A 296 1.15 8.81 2.45
CA GLY A 296 2.22 8.83 3.43
C GLY A 296 2.06 9.95 4.44
N TYR A 297 2.64 9.76 5.62
CA TYR A 297 2.73 10.78 6.67
C TYR A 297 3.87 10.47 7.63
N THR A 298 4.65 11.47 7.95
CA THR A 298 5.46 11.60 9.17
C THR A 298 5.37 13.04 9.65
N ASP A 299 5.77 13.32 10.88
CA ASP A 299 5.76 14.70 11.41
C ASP A 299 6.66 15.64 10.57
N GLU A 300 7.73 15.13 9.97
CA GLU A 300 8.68 15.91 9.18
C GLU A 300 8.29 16.01 7.70
N ALA A 301 7.59 15.01 7.16
CA ALA A 301 7.15 14.99 5.77
C ALA A 301 5.82 15.73 5.57
N ASP A 302 5.05 15.95 6.65
CA ASP A 302 3.63 16.26 6.56
C ASP A 302 2.87 15.19 5.76
N ASN A 303 1.71 15.48 5.19
CA ASN A 303 0.95 14.51 4.40
C ASN A 303 1.48 14.46 2.96
N CYS A 304 1.71 13.24 2.49
CA CYS A 304 2.15 12.95 1.13
C CYS A 304 1.16 12.03 0.43
N ILE A 305 1.03 12.19 -0.88
CA ILE A 305 0.18 11.38 -1.73
C ILE A 305 0.82 11.25 -3.11
N GLU A 306 0.74 10.06 -3.67
CA GLU A 306 1.01 9.81 -5.08
C GLU A 306 -0.11 8.97 -5.66
N THR A 307 -0.58 9.34 -6.84
CA THR A 307 -1.71 8.69 -7.50
C THR A 307 -1.48 8.61 -9.00
N PHE A 308 -2.18 7.68 -9.62
CA PHE A 308 -2.37 7.68 -11.07
C PHE A 308 -3.86 7.65 -11.38
N ALA A 309 -4.23 8.40 -12.41
CA ALA A 309 -5.62 8.58 -12.81
C ALA A 309 -5.77 8.61 -14.32
N GLU A 310 -6.90 8.12 -14.82
CA GLU A 310 -7.33 8.31 -16.19
C GLU A 310 -8.19 9.57 -16.27
N VAL A 311 -7.83 10.48 -17.17
CA VAL A 311 -8.59 11.68 -17.47
C VAL A 311 -8.72 11.81 -18.98
N ASN A 312 -9.95 11.77 -19.49
CA ASN A 312 -10.24 11.83 -20.94
C ASN A 312 -9.45 10.80 -21.78
N GLY A 313 -9.23 9.58 -21.24
CA GLY A 313 -8.52 8.49 -21.92
C GLY A 313 -7.00 8.60 -21.86
N THR A 314 -6.43 9.59 -21.17
CA THR A 314 -4.99 9.73 -20.92
C THR A 314 -4.69 9.44 -19.46
N THR A 315 -3.62 8.68 -19.21
CA THR A 315 -3.16 8.41 -17.83
C THR A 315 -2.20 9.48 -17.38
N TYR A 316 -2.45 10.00 -16.18
CA TYR A 316 -1.60 10.99 -15.51
C TYR A 316 -1.13 10.46 -14.17
N ILE A 317 0.04 10.93 -13.72
CA ILE A 317 0.56 10.69 -12.37
C ILE A 317 0.66 12.03 -11.65
N LEU A 318 0.16 12.07 -10.42
CA LEU A 318 0.29 13.21 -9.51
C LEU A 318 1.02 12.79 -8.24
N VAL A 319 2.02 13.56 -7.84
CA VAL A 319 2.69 13.47 -6.55
C VAL A 319 2.57 14.80 -5.83
N LEU A 320 2.11 14.80 -4.58
CA LEU A 320 2.10 15.95 -3.68
C LEU A 320 2.77 15.55 -2.36
N CYS A 321 3.77 16.33 -1.94
CA CYS A 321 4.45 16.14 -0.65
C CYS A 321 4.33 17.42 0.20
N GLY A 322 4.19 17.23 1.52
CA GLY A 322 4.09 18.35 2.45
C GLY A 322 2.72 19.03 2.45
N CYS A 323 1.63 18.29 2.24
CA CYS A 323 0.27 18.82 2.35
C CYS A 323 -0.10 19.06 3.82
N ASN A 324 -0.88 20.13 4.09
CA ASN A 324 -1.21 20.53 5.47
C ASN A 324 -1.99 19.44 6.22
N THR A 325 -2.95 18.80 5.57
CA THR A 325 -3.74 17.71 6.16
C THR A 325 -3.88 16.54 5.18
N ARG A 326 -4.25 15.37 5.71
CA ARG A 326 -4.58 14.21 4.89
C ARG A 326 -5.77 14.45 3.94
N TRP A 327 -6.68 15.33 4.33
CA TRP A 327 -7.85 15.68 3.52
C TRP A 327 -7.46 16.66 2.40
N ASP A 328 -6.60 17.65 2.70
CA ASP A 328 -6.07 18.54 1.67
C ASP A 328 -5.33 17.73 0.60
N ALA A 329 -4.54 16.72 0.99
CA ALA A 329 -3.87 15.84 0.03
C ALA A 329 -4.86 15.16 -0.94
N ILE A 330 -6.02 14.70 -0.44
CA ILE A 330 -7.08 14.09 -1.26
C ILE A 330 -7.78 15.14 -2.14
N TYR A 331 -8.24 16.24 -1.55
CA TYR A 331 -9.03 17.27 -2.25
C TYR A 331 -8.20 18.01 -3.30
N ASP A 332 -6.94 18.31 -2.98
CA ASP A 332 -5.98 18.86 -3.94
C ASP A 332 -5.73 17.88 -5.10
N THR A 333 -5.62 16.57 -4.82
CA THR A 333 -5.45 15.55 -5.86
C THR A 333 -6.62 15.58 -6.86
N LEU A 334 -7.85 15.56 -6.38
CA LEU A 334 -9.05 15.62 -7.24
C LEU A 334 -9.12 16.93 -8.02
N SER A 335 -8.83 18.06 -7.34
CA SER A 335 -8.81 19.39 -7.94
C SER A 335 -7.76 19.52 -9.04
N VAL A 336 -6.53 19.06 -8.79
CA VAL A 336 -5.44 19.15 -9.75
C VAL A 336 -5.74 18.36 -11.02
N TYR A 337 -6.22 17.11 -10.90
CA TYR A 337 -6.64 16.34 -12.08
C TYR A 337 -7.78 17.01 -12.83
N SER A 338 -8.79 17.50 -12.11
CA SER A 338 -9.94 18.17 -12.73
C SER A 338 -9.53 19.44 -13.48
N VAL A 339 -8.84 20.34 -12.81
CA VAL A 339 -8.46 21.65 -13.36
C VAL A 339 -7.41 21.53 -14.46
N CYS A 340 -6.35 20.76 -14.22
CA CYS A 340 -5.21 20.72 -15.13
C CYS A 340 -5.40 19.78 -16.33
N CYS A 341 -6.24 18.72 -16.19
CA CYS A 341 -6.37 17.70 -17.23
C CYS A 341 -7.78 17.60 -17.82
N ALA A 342 -8.83 17.84 -17.02
CA ALA A 342 -10.23 17.73 -17.49
C ALA A 342 -10.85 19.07 -17.91
N GLY A 343 -10.18 20.21 -17.66
CA GLY A 343 -10.76 21.53 -17.89
C GLY A 343 -11.95 21.86 -16.97
N GLY A 344 -12.01 21.18 -15.82
CA GLY A 344 -13.05 21.29 -14.82
C GLY A 344 -12.78 22.37 -13.76
N LYS A 345 -13.37 22.18 -12.58
CA LYS A 345 -13.24 23.07 -11.42
C LYS A 345 -12.49 22.37 -10.29
N ASP A 346 -12.12 23.16 -9.28
CA ASP A 346 -11.66 22.57 -8.01
C ASP A 346 -12.75 21.69 -7.39
N TYR A 347 -12.32 20.67 -6.68
CA TYR A 347 -13.19 19.83 -5.87
C TYR A 347 -13.70 20.63 -4.66
N GLU A 348 -14.98 20.61 -4.45
CA GLU A 348 -15.64 21.23 -3.29
C GLU A 348 -16.10 20.09 -2.37
N PRO A 349 -15.45 19.91 -1.19
CA PRO A 349 -15.86 18.86 -0.26
C PRO A 349 -17.29 19.11 0.22
N PRO A 350 -18.10 18.05 0.48
CA PRO A 350 -19.46 18.19 0.98
C PRO A 350 -19.45 18.97 2.30
N GLU A 351 -20.44 19.86 2.46
CA GLU A 351 -20.65 20.56 3.73
C GLU A 351 -20.86 19.55 4.85
N LYS A 352 -20.13 19.73 5.96
CA LYS A 352 -20.17 18.84 7.13
C LYS A 352 -21.45 19.04 7.92
#